data_881318ce0aceb993b2d6a9149c8e8a02
#
_entry.id   881318ce0aceb993b2d6a9149c8e8a02
#
_cell.length_a   1.000
_cell.length_b   1.000
_cell.length_c   1.000
_cell.angle_alpha   90.00
_cell.angle_beta   90.00
_cell.angle_gamma   90.00
#
_symmetry.space_group_name_H-M   'P 1'
#
loop_
_entity.id
_entity.type
_entity.pdbx_description
1 polymer ?
#
loop_
_entity_poly.entity_id
_entity_poly.type
_entity_poly.pdbx_seq_one_letter_code
_entity_poly.pdbx_strand_id
1 'polypeptide(L)'
;MSPPGRPKGEYRSAQREGTPVRERWGMGRAWAITALTVLLNACATQTGTVVLLPEKDGKDAAVVVKQSDGQVVLGEPYAAAKLTTAGPQAYKSNPQEVQALFGAALAAQPSRPVQFVLYFVEGKDELTDESKLAVSAVFTEIAKRPVPDVLVVGHTDAAGPNQVNDPLSQQRAEAIRAGLIRNGIAPENITAVGRGKRELLVPTADGVAEPRNRRVEIIVR
;
A
#
# COMPACT_ATOMS: atom_id res chain seq x y z
N MET A 1 43.67 -61.64 43.81
CA MET A 1 45.16 -61.52 43.77
C MET A 1 45.47 -60.03 43.90
N SER A 2 46.10 -59.72 45.03
CA SER A 2 46.44 -58.38 45.53
C SER A 2 47.76 -57.87 44.96
N PRO A 3 48.06 -56.55 45.10
CA PRO A 3 49.04 -55.78 44.37
C PRO A 3 50.47 -55.84 44.87
N PRO A 4 51.42 -55.23 44.26
CA PRO A 4 52.25 -54.26 44.95
C PRO A 4 52.58 -53.06 44.14
N GLY A 5 52.99 -51.89 44.55
CA GLY A 5 53.70 -51.43 45.72
C GLY A 5 54.37 -50.11 45.30
N ARG A 6 54.24 -49.06 46.12
CA ARG A 6 54.96 -47.78 45.91
C ARG A 6 56.45 -47.90 46.26
N PRO A 7 57.26 -46.96 45.80
CA PRO A 7 58.23 -46.34 46.65
C PRO A 7 58.14 -44.85 46.77
N LYS A 8 58.52 -44.36 47.93
CA LYS A 8 58.73 -42.99 48.40
C LYS A 8 60.10 -42.46 47.90
N GLY A 9 60.19 -41.22 47.76
CA GLY A 9 61.45 -40.46 47.59
C GLY A 9 61.12 -38.97 47.39
N GLU A 10 61.27 -38.30 48.24
CA GLU A 10 62.24 -37.42 48.91
C GLU A 10 62.11 -35.92 48.51
N TYR A 11 61.87 -35.19 49.56
CA TYR A 11 61.89 -33.73 49.64
C TYR A 11 63.23 -33.12 49.21
N ARG A 12 63.19 -32.11 48.32
CA ARG A 12 64.25 -31.13 48.26
C ARG A 12 63.70 -29.74 48.04
N SER A 13 63.76 -28.95 49.10
CA SER A 13 63.50 -27.55 49.15
C SER A 13 64.54 -26.77 48.30
N ALA A 14 64.03 -25.92 47.40
CA ALA A 14 64.81 -24.84 46.83
C ALA A 14 64.00 -23.56 46.93
N GLN A 15 64.42 -22.77 47.87
CA GLN A 15 64.04 -21.34 47.96
C GLN A 15 64.59 -20.66 46.71
N ARG A 16 63.72 -19.91 46.03
CA ARG A 16 64.10 -18.85 45.11
C ARG A 16 63.32 -17.58 45.42
N GLU A 17 64.13 -16.60 45.60
CA GLU A 17 63.86 -15.20 45.96
C GLU A 17 62.79 -14.58 45.10
N GLY A 18 61.95 -13.73 45.76
CA GLY A 18 60.91 -12.95 45.15
C GLY A 18 61.44 -11.78 44.30
N THR A 19 60.94 -11.69 43.15
CA THR A 19 60.88 -10.39 42.42
C THR A 19 59.47 -9.86 42.45
N PRO A 20 59.22 -8.60 42.79
CA PRO A 20 57.89 -8.01 42.85
C PRO A 20 57.36 -7.84 41.42
N VAL A 21 56.30 -8.58 41.07
CA VAL A 21 55.52 -8.33 39.88
C VAL A 21 54.71 -7.06 40.10
N ARG A 22 55.14 -5.99 39.49
CA ARG A 22 54.38 -4.74 39.39
C ARG A 22 53.03 -5.04 38.72
N GLU A 23 51.98 -4.90 39.48
CA GLU A 23 50.62 -4.89 39.01
C GLU A 23 50.40 -3.73 38.02
N ARG A 24 50.40 -4.03 36.71
CA ARG A 24 49.93 -3.14 35.64
C ARG A 24 48.51 -3.53 35.23
N TRP A 25 47.61 -3.60 36.21
CA TRP A 25 46.22 -3.85 35.98
C TRP A 25 45.37 -2.66 36.40
N GLY A 26 45.25 -1.66 35.52
CA GLY A 26 44.42 -0.52 35.86
C GLY A 26 43.91 0.33 34.71
N MET A 27 44.54 0.32 33.54
CA MET A 27 44.17 1.28 32.49
C MET A 27 43.43 0.67 31.28
N GLY A 28 43.52 -0.63 31.07
CA GLY A 28 42.86 -1.28 29.91
C GLY A 28 41.36 -1.51 30.08
N ARG A 29 40.89 -1.68 31.32
CA ARG A 29 39.44 -2.01 31.58
C ARG A 29 38.56 -0.78 31.59
N ALA A 30 39.08 0.39 31.96
CA ALA A 30 38.31 1.63 31.97
C ALA A 30 38.00 2.09 30.51
N TRP A 31 38.92 1.91 29.58
CA TRP A 31 38.72 2.28 28.17
C TRP A 31 37.78 1.36 27.42
N ALA A 32 37.75 0.06 27.78
CA ALA A 32 36.85 -0.90 27.17
C ALA A 32 35.38 -0.68 27.58
N ILE A 33 35.15 -0.27 28.83
CA ILE A 33 33.80 0.04 29.32
C ILE A 33 33.28 1.34 28.73
N THR A 34 34.15 2.36 28.55
CA THR A 34 33.74 3.63 27.94
C THR A 34 33.46 3.51 26.46
N ALA A 35 34.20 2.65 25.72
CA ALA A 35 33.92 2.36 24.32
C ALA A 35 32.62 1.57 24.13
N LEU A 36 32.27 0.68 25.03
CA LEU A 36 31.04 -0.10 24.97
C LEU A 36 29.79 0.74 25.27
N THR A 37 29.88 1.72 26.18
CA THR A 37 28.77 2.63 26.50
C THR A 37 28.47 3.62 25.35
N VAL A 38 29.45 4.00 24.55
CA VAL A 38 29.25 4.88 23.38
C VAL A 38 28.55 4.11 22.23
N LEU A 39 28.81 2.82 22.09
CA LEU A 39 28.16 1.99 21.06
C LEU A 39 26.69 1.66 21.36
N LEU A 40 26.26 1.70 22.63
CA LEU A 40 24.87 1.45 23.01
C LEU A 40 23.95 2.67 22.87
N ASN A 41 24.46 3.86 22.67
CA ASN A 41 23.67 5.06 22.42
C ASN A 41 23.35 5.32 20.94
N ALA A 42 23.75 4.42 20.03
CA ALA A 42 23.31 4.41 18.63
C ALA A 42 21.91 3.75 18.44
N CYS A 43 21.01 3.83 19.44
CA CYS A 43 19.60 3.60 19.22
C CYS A 43 19.08 4.72 18.32
N ALA A 44 18.97 4.37 17.04
CA ALA A 44 18.43 5.21 15.99
C ALA A 44 17.18 5.93 16.48
N THR A 45 17.25 7.23 16.62
CA THR A 45 16.06 8.07 16.58
C THR A 45 15.43 7.80 15.22
N GLN A 46 14.37 7.01 15.18
CA GLN A 46 13.60 6.79 13.96
C GLN A 46 12.98 8.14 13.59
N THR A 47 13.67 8.88 12.75
CA THR A 47 13.14 10.08 12.14
C THR A 47 12.30 9.65 10.94
N GLY A 48 10.97 9.68 11.12
CA GLY A 48 10.06 9.49 9.99
C GLY A 48 10.04 10.75 9.12
N THR A 49 9.75 10.57 7.84
CA THR A 49 9.48 11.68 6.93
C THR A 49 8.10 11.48 6.30
N VAL A 50 7.30 12.52 6.29
CA VAL A 50 6.00 12.57 5.62
C VAL A 50 6.10 13.62 4.52
N VAL A 51 5.65 13.31 3.31
CA VAL A 51 5.64 14.25 2.18
C VAL A 51 4.28 14.21 1.52
N LEU A 52 3.70 15.38 1.26
CA LEU A 52 2.49 15.53 0.47
C LEU A 52 2.86 15.51 -1.02
N LEU A 53 2.46 14.44 -1.71
CA LEU A 53 2.66 14.35 -3.17
C LEU A 53 1.59 15.16 -3.90
N PRO A 54 1.90 15.70 -5.09
CA PRO A 54 0.90 16.36 -5.91
C PRO A 54 -0.19 15.38 -6.33
N GLU A 55 -1.46 15.78 -6.22
CA GLU A 55 -2.59 15.01 -6.73
C GLU A 55 -2.62 15.05 -8.25
N LYS A 56 -2.88 13.90 -8.89
CA LYS A 56 -2.93 13.80 -10.35
C LYS A 56 -4.14 14.54 -10.96
N ASP A 57 -5.20 14.70 -10.19
CA ASP A 57 -6.45 15.35 -10.59
C ASP A 57 -6.40 16.89 -10.42
N GLY A 58 -5.26 17.44 -9.98
CA GLY A 58 -5.08 18.87 -9.73
C GLY A 58 -5.92 19.41 -8.56
N LYS A 59 -6.47 18.53 -7.71
CA LYS A 59 -7.19 18.94 -6.51
C LYS A 59 -6.23 19.33 -5.40
N ASP A 60 -6.58 20.38 -4.68
CA ASP A 60 -5.85 20.73 -3.47
C ASP A 60 -6.08 19.67 -2.38
N ALA A 61 -4.98 19.15 -1.87
CA ALA A 61 -4.98 18.23 -0.74
C ALA A 61 -4.20 18.83 0.43
N ALA A 62 -4.62 18.52 1.64
CA ALA A 62 -3.90 18.89 2.84
C ALA A 62 -3.83 17.71 3.80
N VAL A 63 -2.67 17.54 4.44
CA VAL A 63 -2.42 16.51 5.45
C VAL A 63 -1.98 17.16 6.74
N VAL A 64 -2.63 16.80 7.85
CA VAL A 64 -2.21 17.20 9.19
C VAL A 64 -1.34 16.11 9.78
N VAL A 65 -0.09 16.44 10.07
CA VAL A 65 0.86 15.55 10.75
C VAL A 65 0.88 15.93 12.23
N LYS A 66 0.44 15.01 13.08
CA LYS A 66 0.33 15.21 14.52
C LYS A 66 1.22 14.25 15.29
N GLN A 67 1.96 14.76 16.26
CA GLN A 67 2.70 14.01 17.27
C GLN A 67 2.30 14.51 18.67
N SER A 68 2.82 13.85 19.75
CA SER A 68 2.61 14.29 21.14
C SER A 68 2.94 15.77 21.36
N ASP A 69 4.02 16.25 20.75
CA ASP A 69 4.65 17.55 20.99
C ASP A 69 4.38 18.56 19.87
N GLY A 70 3.32 18.39 19.10
CA GLY A 70 2.92 19.36 18.09
C GLY A 70 2.22 18.81 16.87
N GLN A 71 1.83 19.74 16.00
CA GLN A 71 1.24 19.40 14.71
C GLN A 71 1.68 20.39 13.63
N VAL A 72 1.76 19.92 12.39
CA VAL A 72 1.97 20.76 11.20
C VAL A 72 0.95 20.41 10.12
N VAL A 73 0.60 21.38 9.31
CA VAL A 73 -0.29 21.19 8.14
C VAL A 73 0.56 21.26 6.88
N LEU A 74 0.47 20.22 6.07
CA LEU A 74 1.08 20.16 4.74
C LEU A 74 -0.03 20.43 3.73
N GLY A 75 -0.08 21.64 3.15
CA GLY A 75 -1.17 22.09 2.27
C GLY A 75 -0.73 22.37 0.83
N GLU A 76 0.54 22.11 0.48
CA GLU A 76 1.06 22.32 -0.86
C GLU A 76 1.78 21.08 -1.38
N PRO A 77 1.82 20.85 -2.69
CA PRO A 77 2.64 19.79 -3.28
C PRO A 77 4.10 19.87 -2.80
N TYR A 78 4.65 18.71 -2.41
CA TYR A 78 5.99 18.56 -1.82
C TYR A 78 6.19 19.25 -0.46
N ALA A 79 5.16 19.80 0.20
CA ALA A 79 5.26 20.13 1.61
C ALA A 79 5.55 18.86 2.40
N ALA A 80 6.48 18.92 3.35
CA ALA A 80 6.98 17.76 4.05
C ALA A 80 7.16 18.05 5.55
N ALA A 81 7.18 16.98 6.34
CA ALA A 81 7.51 17.05 7.77
C ALA A 81 8.50 15.96 8.16
N LYS A 82 9.55 16.34 8.86
CA LYS A 82 10.42 15.40 9.59
C LYS A 82 9.82 15.15 10.97
N LEU A 83 9.64 13.89 11.32
CA LEU A 83 9.17 13.47 12.64
C LEU A 83 10.40 13.40 13.57
N THR A 84 10.47 14.29 14.56
CA THR A 84 11.57 14.35 15.52
C THR A 84 11.06 14.12 16.93
N THR A 85 11.96 13.91 17.88
CA THR A 85 11.59 13.80 19.30
C THR A 85 11.04 15.11 19.88
N ALA A 86 11.29 16.25 19.22
CA ALA A 86 10.75 17.56 19.58
C ALA A 86 9.47 17.93 18.83
N GLY A 87 8.85 16.95 18.13
CA GLY A 87 7.65 17.14 17.32
C GLY A 87 7.93 17.22 15.81
N PRO A 88 6.87 17.37 15.00
CA PRO A 88 6.99 17.41 13.55
C PRO A 88 7.55 18.77 13.09
N GLN A 89 8.57 18.74 12.22
CA GLN A 89 9.21 19.93 11.65
C GLN A 89 8.88 20.03 10.16
N ALA A 90 8.12 21.06 9.80
CA ALA A 90 7.76 21.32 8.40
C ALA A 90 8.97 21.78 7.58
N TYR A 91 9.06 21.32 6.33
CA TYR A 91 9.99 21.80 5.32
C TYR A 91 9.42 21.62 3.92
N LYS A 92 10.08 22.17 2.90
CA LYS A 92 9.72 21.97 1.49
C LYS A 92 10.65 20.93 0.90
N SER A 93 10.09 19.82 0.44
CA SER A 93 10.79 18.78 -0.31
C SER A 93 10.75 19.07 -1.82
N ASN A 94 11.32 18.17 -2.61
CA ASN A 94 11.35 18.25 -4.07
C ASN A 94 11.24 16.85 -4.69
N PRO A 95 10.97 16.73 -6.02
CA PRO A 95 10.83 15.44 -6.70
C PRO A 95 12.04 14.51 -6.54
N GLN A 96 13.25 15.06 -6.52
CA GLN A 96 14.49 14.29 -6.41
C GLN A 96 14.64 13.65 -5.03
N GLU A 97 14.35 14.42 -3.97
CA GLU A 97 14.34 13.91 -2.59
C GLU A 97 13.26 12.83 -2.41
N VAL A 98 12.05 13.07 -2.93
CA VAL A 98 10.96 12.09 -2.92
C VAL A 98 11.38 10.80 -3.62
N GLN A 99 12.00 10.89 -4.78
CA GLN A 99 12.48 9.72 -5.51
C GLN A 99 13.58 8.97 -4.74
N ALA A 100 14.47 9.70 -4.08
CA ALA A 100 15.54 9.09 -3.28
C ALA A 100 15.00 8.36 -2.04
N LEU A 101 14.02 8.95 -1.35
CA LEU A 101 13.47 8.40 -0.11
C LEU A 101 12.37 7.35 -0.34
N PHE A 102 11.52 7.55 -1.34
CA PHE A 102 10.30 6.78 -1.53
C PHE A 102 10.22 6.08 -2.89
N GLY A 103 11.22 6.24 -3.77
CA GLY A 103 11.16 5.75 -5.15
C GLY A 103 10.83 4.26 -5.24
N ALA A 104 11.43 3.41 -4.41
CA ALA A 104 11.14 1.98 -4.38
C ALA A 104 9.69 1.70 -3.94
N ALA A 105 9.18 2.40 -2.92
CA ALA A 105 7.81 2.25 -2.46
C ALA A 105 6.79 2.78 -3.48
N LEU A 106 7.10 3.89 -4.15
CA LEU A 106 6.26 4.44 -5.21
C LEU A 106 6.21 3.53 -6.44
N ALA A 107 7.33 2.92 -6.80
CA ALA A 107 7.39 1.96 -7.90
C ALA A 107 6.67 0.64 -7.60
N ALA A 108 6.58 0.26 -6.32
CA ALA A 108 5.86 -0.92 -5.86
C ALA A 108 4.34 -0.71 -5.72
N GLN A 109 3.85 0.52 -5.88
CA GLN A 109 2.41 0.79 -5.80
C GLN A 109 1.68 0.11 -6.96
N PRO A 110 0.54 -0.57 -6.69
CA PRO A 110 -0.29 -1.11 -7.75
C PRO A 110 -0.85 0.03 -8.63
N SER A 111 -1.11 -0.29 -9.88
CA SER A 111 -1.80 0.62 -10.79
C SER A 111 -3.15 1.03 -10.22
N ARG A 112 -3.49 2.32 -10.31
CA ARG A 112 -4.80 2.80 -9.86
C ARG A 112 -5.92 2.12 -10.64
N PRO A 113 -7.09 1.90 -10.03
CA PRO A 113 -8.27 1.44 -10.75
C PRO A 113 -8.62 2.39 -11.90
N VAL A 114 -9.01 1.82 -13.03
CA VAL A 114 -9.54 2.56 -14.18
C VAL A 114 -10.98 2.16 -14.40
N GLN A 115 -11.87 3.14 -14.51
CA GLN A 115 -13.30 2.93 -14.72
C GLN A 115 -13.69 3.28 -16.13
N PHE A 116 -14.49 2.42 -16.75
CA PHE A 116 -15.13 2.59 -18.03
C PHE A 116 -16.65 2.55 -17.84
N VAL A 117 -17.37 3.41 -18.54
CA VAL A 117 -18.85 3.44 -18.50
C VAL A 117 -19.37 3.07 -19.86
N LEU A 118 -20.24 2.05 -19.89
CA LEU A 118 -20.89 1.55 -21.09
C LEU A 118 -22.39 1.82 -21.03
N TYR A 119 -22.94 2.35 -22.09
CA TYR A 119 -24.36 2.66 -22.23
C TYR A 119 -25.04 1.68 -23.19
N PHE A 120 -26.32 1.45 -22.97
CA PHE A 120 -27.16 0.63 -23.84
C PHE A 120 -28.02 1.50 -24.75
N VAL A 121 -28.33 0.97 -25.92
CA VAL A 121 -29.32 1.53 -26.83
C VAL A 121 -30.68 1.49 -26.12
N GLU A 122 -31.49 2.54 -26.30
CA GLU A 122 -32.78 2.63 -25.65
C GLU A 122 -33.71 1.47 -26.02
N GLY A 123 -34.30 0.86 -25.01
CA GLY A 123 -35.20 -0.28 -25.17
C GLY A 123 -34.56 -1.60 -25.65
N LYS A 124 -33.21 -1.65 -25.70
CA LYS A 124 -32.45 -2.85 -26.13
C LYS A 124 -31.36 -3.21 -25.10
N ASP A 125 -30.99 -4.48 -25.09
CA ASP A 125 -29.80 -4.94 -24.35
C ASP A 125 -28.55 -4.96 -25.25
N GLU A 126 -28.44 -3.97 -26.15
CA GLU A 126 -27.33 -3.76 -27.07
C GLU A 126 -26.55 -2.50 -26.66
N LEU A 127 -25.21 -2.58 -26.65
CA LEU A 127 -24.37 -1.43 -26.39
C LEU A 127 -24.46 -0.38 -27.50
N THR A 128 -24.36 0.90 -27.13
CA THR A 128 -24.19 2.00 -28.11
C THR A 128 -22.86 1.85 -28.85
N ASP A 129 -22.72 2.49 -30.00
CA ASP A 129 -21.50 2.36 -30.82
C ASP A 129 -20.28 2.97 -30.07
N GLU A 130 -20.46 4.05 -29.34
CA GLU A 130 -19.42 4.61 -28.48
C GLU A 130 -18.99 3.60 -27.39
N SER A 131 -19.96 2.89 -26.79
CA SER A 131 -19.68 1.87 -25.78
C SER A 131 -18.97 0.66 -26.38
N LYS A 132 -19.28 0.25 -27.60
CA LYS A 132 -18.55 -0.79 -28.32
C LYS A 132 -17.09 -0.42 -28.55
N LEU A 133 -16.81 0.84 -28.89
CA LEU A 133 -15.43 1.37 -29.01
C LEU A 133 -14.71 1.36 -27.65
N ALA A 134 -15.40 1.76 -26.59
CA ALA A 134 -14.82 1.76 -25.23
C ALA A 134 -14.42 0.35 -24.73
N VAL A 135 -15.08 -0.71 -25.20
CA VAL A 135 -14.71 -2.10 -24.86
C VAL A 135 -13.27 -2.42 -25.27
N SER A 136 -12.79 -1.89 -26.41
CA SER A 136 -11.39 -2.08 -26.84
C SER A 136 -10.40 -1.48 -25.84
N ALA A 137 -10.73 -0.32 -25.26
CA ALA A 137 -9.91 0.33 -24.23
C ALA A 137 -9.91 -0.48 -22.92
N VAL A 138 -11.02 -1.15 -22.57
CA VAL A 138 -11.08 -2.09 -21.42
C VAL A 138 -10.05 -3.20 -21.58
N PHE A 139 -10.01 -3.88 -22.74
CA PHE A 139 -9.02 -4.94 -23.00
C PHE A 139 -7.59 -4.41 -22.97
N THR A 140 -7.34 -3.22 -23.52
CA THR A 140 -6.03 -2.59 -23.45
C THR A 140 -5.59 -2.33 -22.01
N GLU A 141 -6.52 -1.91 -21.15
CA GLU A 141 -6.23 -1.67 -19.74
C GLU A 141 -5.99 -2.96 -18.96
N ILE A 142 -6.80 -3.98 -19.20
CA ILE A 142 -6.63 -5.32 -18.58
C ILE A 142 -5.25 -5.89 -18.93
N ALA A 143 -4.82 -5.77 -20.18
CA ALA A 143 -3.53 -6.30 -20.64
C ALA A 143 -2.29 -5.65 -19.98
N LYS A 144 -2.44 -4.46 -19.39
CA LYS A 144 -1.36 -3.79 -18.64
C LYS A 144 -1.14 -4.38 -17.24
N ARG A 145 -2.03 -5.24 -16.76
CA ARG A 145 -2.02 -5.76 -15.40
C ARG A 145 -1.60 -7.24 -15.37
N PRO A 146 -0.58 -7.61 -14.58
CA PRO A 146 -0.14 -9.01 -14.48
C PRO A 146 -1.23 -9.93 -13.93
N VAL A 147 -2.01 -9.43 -12.96
CA VAL A 147 -3.15 -10.12 -12.36
C VAL A 147 -4.32 -9.13 -12.32
N PRO A 148 -5.13 -9.07 -13.39
CA PRO A 148 -6.25 -8.15 -13.44
C PRO A 148 -7.37 -8.63 -12.50
N ASP A 149 -8.01 -7.66 -11.84
CA ASP A 149 -9.28 -7.85 -11.12
C ASP A 149 -10.31 -6.90 -11.74
N VAL A 150 -11.35 -7.44 -12.30
CA VAL A 150 -12.36 -6.71 -13.08
C VAL A 150 -13.71 -6.79 -12.37
N LEU A 151 -14.21 -5.63 -11.96
CA LEU A 151 -15.55 -5.52 -11.40
C LEU A 151 -16.49 -4.91 -12.45
N VAL A 152 -17.56 -5.62 -12.77
CA VAL A 152 -18.62 -5.19 -13.69
C VAL A 152 -19.87 -4.87 -12.89
N VAL A 153 -20.31 -3.63 -12.92
CA VAL A 153 -21.45 -3.14 -12.13
C VAL A 153 -22.57 -2.67 -13.05
N GLY A 154 -23.71 -3.35 -13.01
CA GLY A 154 -24.91 -2.98 -13.76
C GLY A 154 -25.81 -2.03 -12.98
N HIS A 155 -26.37 -1.03 -13.69
CA HIS A 155 -27.31 -0.06 -13.16
C HIS A 155 -28.54 0.08 -14.03
N THR A 156 -29.63 0.52 -13.41
CA THR A 156 -30.86 0.94 -14.10
C THR A 156 -31.15 2.41 -13.80
N ASP A 157 -32.09 2.97 -14.54
CA ASP A 157 -32.70 4.25 -14.14
C ASP A 157 -33.69 4.08 -12.97
N ALA A 158 -34.33 5.16 -12.56
CA ALA A 158 -35.28 5.19 -11.47
C ALA A 158 -36.70 4.69 -11.87
N ALA A 159 -36.92 4.36 -13.14
CA ALA A 159 -38.20 3.84 -13.61
C ALA A 159 -38.44 2.39 -13.13
N GLY A 160 -39.66 2.11 -12.68
CA GLY A 160 -40.05 0.79 -12.21
C GLY A 160 -39.59 0.40 -10.78
N PRO A 161 -40.11 -0.72 -10.28
CA PRO A 161 -39.81 -1.18 -8.93
C PRO A 161 -38.46 -1.92 -8.84
N ASN A 162 -37.91 -2.01 -7.64
CA ASN A 162 -36.62 -2.72 -7.40
C ASN A 162 -36.68 -4.20 -7.82
N GLN A 163 -37.83 -4.86 -7.67
CA GLN A 163 -38.05 -6.26 -8.08
C GLN A 163 -37.75 -6.50 -9.57
N VAL A 164 -37.85 -5.46 -10.40
CA VAL A 164 -37.54 -5.48 -11.82
C VAL A 164 -36.10 -4.99 -12.07
N ASN A 165 -35.73 -3.89 -11.42
CA ASN A 165 -34.45 -3.23 -11.64
C ASN A 165 -33.25 -4.05 -11.13
N ASP A 166 -33.40 -4.76 -10.01
CA ASP A 166 -32.32 -5.58 -9.45
C ASP A 166 -31.90 -6.73 -10.38
N PRO A 167 -32.80 -7.62 -10.83
CA PRO A 167 -32.44 -8.68 -11.76
C PRO A 167 -31.99 -8.13 -13.12
N LEU A 168 -32.61 -7.06 -13.64
CA LEU A 168 -32.20 -6.44 -14.92
C LEU A 168 -30.77 -5.93 -14.88
N SER A 169 -30.40 -5.24 -13.81
CA SER A 169 -29.02 -4.74 -13.63
C SER A 169 -28.00 -5.87 -13.51
N GLN A 170 -28.33 -6.95 -12.79
CA GLN A 170 -27.51 -8.14 -12.69
C GLN A 170 -27.34 -8.83 -14.06
N GLN A 171 -28.43 -9.00 -14.80
CA GLN A 171 -28.41 -9.59 -16.15
C GLN A 171 -27.49 -8.82 -17.10
N ARG A 172 -27.53 -7.48 -17.08
CA ARG A 172 -26.66 -6.62 -17.88
C ARG A 172 -25.19 -6.79 -17.50
N ALA A 173 -24.89 -6.81 -16.19
CA ALA A 173 -23.53 -7.04 -15.72
C ALA A 173 -23.00 -8.41 -16.16
N GLU A 174 -23.80 -9.46 -16.03
CA GLU A 174 -23.45 -10.82 -16.48
C GLU A 174 -23.28 -10.94 -18.00
N ALA A 175 -24.07 -10.23 -18.78
CA ALA A 175 -23.91 -10.20 -20.25
C ALA A 175 -22.55 -9.60 -20.65
N ILE A 176 -22.14 -8.52 -20.01
CA ILE A 176 -20.80 -7.90 -20.20
C ILE A 176 -19.72 -8.87 -19.71
N ARG A 177 -19.85 -9.44 -18.51
CA ARG A 177 -18.92 -10.45 -17.99
C ARG A 177 -18.71 -11.60 -18.98
N ALA A 178 -19.81 -12.17 -19.50
CA ALA A 178 -19.74 -13.23 -20.50
C ALA A 178 -19.05 -12.79 -21.79
N GLY A 179 -19.22 -11.53 -22.19
CA GLY A 179 -18.49 -10.92 -23.31
C GLY A 179 -16.98 -10.86 -23.07
N LEU A 180 -16.55 -10.43 -21.89
CA LEU A 180 -15.13 -10.38 -21.51
C LEU A 180 -14.51 -11.79 -21.48
N ILE A 181 -15.20 -12.77 -20.93
CA ILE A 181 -14.75 -14.18 -20.90
C ILE A 181 -14.59 -14.73 -22.32
N ARG A 182 -15.56 -14.54 -23.21
CA ARG A 182 -15.45 -14.98 -24.61
C ARG A 182 -14.25 -14.38 -25.35
N ASN A 183 -13.77 -13.24 -24.90
CA ASN A 183 -12.60 -12.57 -25.46
C ASN A 183 -11.31 -12.83 -24.65
N GLY A 184 -11.29 -13.89 -23.83
CA GLY A 184 -10.08 -14.44 -23.25
C GLY A 184 -9.73 -13.98 -21.83
N ILE A 185 -10.61 -13.24 -21.16
CA ILE A 185 -10.39 -12.90 -19.74
C ILE A 185 -10.83 -14.07 -18.86
N ALA A 186 -9.98 -14.50 -17.94
CA ALA A 186 -10.27 -15.61 -17.05
C ALA A 186 -11.48 -15.32 -16.15
N PRO A 187 -12.46 -16.27 -16.03
CA PRO A 187 -13.70 -16.05 -15.28
C PRO A 187 -13.50 -15.68 -13.81
N GLU A 188 -12.45 -16.18 -13.19
CA GLU A 188 -12.05 -15.93 -11.81
C GLU A 188 -11.60 -14.49 -11.56
N ASN A 189 -11.17 -13.81 -12.62
CA ASN A 189 -10.74 -12.40 -12.55
C ASN A 189 -11.89 -11.41 -12.75
N ILE A 190 -13.13 -11.88 -12.93
CA ILE A 190 -14.28 -11.01 -13.23
C ILE A 190 -15.41 -11.25 -12.25
N THR A 191 -15.79 -10.21 -11.53
CA THR A 191 -16.99 -10.19 -10.68
C THR A 191 -18.07 -9.33 -11.34
N ALA A 192 -19.31 -9.83 -11.42
CA ALA A 192 -20.45 -9.08 -11.93
C ALA A 192 -21.49 -8.84 -10.82
N VAL A 193 -21.95 -7.61 -10.67
CA VAL A 193 -22.91 -7.18 -9.64
C VAL A 193 -23.98 -6.25 -10.22
N GLY A 194 -25.24 -6.51 -9.91
CA GLY A 194 -26.34 -5.59 -10.18
C GLY A 194 -26.62 -4.66 -9.00
N ARG A 195 -26.74 -3.37 -9.27
CA ARG A 195 -27.08 -2.33 -8.27
C ARG A 195 -28.50 -1.80 -8.44
N GLY A 196 -29.20 -2.17 -9.52
CA GLY A 196 -30.52 -1.61 -9.82
C GLY A 196 -30.45 -0.09 -9.89
N LYS A 197 -31.43 0.57 -9.27
CA LYS A 197 -31.53 2.05 -9.17
C LYS A 197 -30.91 2.65 -7.91
N ARG A 198 -30.07 1.92 -7.15
CA ARG A 198 -29.51 2.39 -5.88
C ARG A 198 -28.40 3.42 -6.05
N GLU A 199 -27.72 3.41 -7.18
CA GLU A 199 -26.54 4.25 -7.46
C GLU A 199 -26.78 5.00 -8.77
N LEU A 200 -27.61 6.04 -8.72
CA LEU A 200 -27.92 6.87 -9.88
C LEU A 200 -26.73 7.79 -10.21
N LEU A 201 -26.26 7.77 -11.45
CA LEU A 201 -25.25 8.73 -11.97
C LEU A 201 -25.81 10.14 -12.03
N VAL A 202 -27.07 10.25 -12.47
CA VAL A 202 -27.84 11.48 -12.49
C VAL A 202 -28.94 11.37 -11.45
N PRO A 203 -28.96 12.23 -10.43
CA PRO A 203 -30.03 12.27 -9.45
C PRO A 203 -31.39 12.43 -10.16
N THR A 204 -32.27 11.46 -9.97
CA THR A 204 -33.54 11.35 -10.67
C THR A 204 -34.61 10.89 -9.66
N ALA A 205 -35.78 11.52 -9.73
CA ALA A 205 -36.91 11.12 -8.87
C ALA A 205 -37.36 9.69 -9.16
N ASP A 206 -37.91 9.03 -8.17
CA ASP A 206 -38.42 7.65 -8.34
C ASP A 206 -39.54 7.59 -9.37
N GLY A 207 -39.51 6.57 -10.23
CA GLY A 207 -40.43 6.38 -11.35
C GLY A 207 -40.07 7.15 -12.62
N VAL A 208 -39.04 8.01 -12.61
CA VAL A 208 -38.63 8.79 -13.79
C VAL A 208 -37.52 8.09 -14.54
N ALA A 209 -37.65 7.98 -15.86
CA ALA A 209 -36.64 7.41 -16.74
C ALA A 209 -35.51 8.43 -17.00
N GLU A 210 -34.26 7.98 -16.90
CA GLU A 210 -33.06 8.73 -17.24
C GLU A 210 -32.06 7.81 -17.95
N PRO A 211 -31.85 7.96 -19.27
CA PRO A 211 -30.98 7.10 -20.05
C PRO A 211 -29.55 6.99 -19.52
N ARG A 212 -28.99 8.06 -18.96
CA ARG A 212 -27.60 8.07 -18.43
C ARG A 212 -27.44 7.18 -17.18
N ASN A 213 -28.53 6.85 -16.50
CA ASN A 213 -28.52 5.90 -15.39
C ASN A 213 -28.54 4.44 -15.88
N ARG A 214 -28.97 4.15 -17.11
CA ARG A 214 -28.97 2.80 -17.72
C ARG A 214 -27.60 2.47 -18.28
N ARG A 215 -26.68 2.09 -17.40
CA ARG A 215 -25.28 1.87 -17.72
C ARG A 215 -24.71 0.60 -17.08
N VAL A 216 -23.58 0.18 -17.59
CA VAL A 216 -22.67 -0.76 -16.90
C VAL A 216 -21.32 -0.08 -16.70
N GLU A 217 -20.79 -0.16 -15.51
CA GLU A 217 -19.44 0.30 -15.18
C GLU A 217 -18.51 -0.90 -15.15
N ILE A 218 -17.33 -0.77 -15.76
CA ILE A 218 -16.25 -1.75 -15.70
C ILE A 218 -15.07 -1.09 -14.98
N ILE A 219 -14.70 -1.64 -13.83
CA ILE A 219 -13.59 -1.16 -13.02
C ILE A 219 -12.47 -2.19 -13.10
N VAL A 220 -11.34 -1.80 -13.65
CA VAL A 220 -10.13 -2.64 -13.79
C VAL A 220 -9.15 -2.26 -12.69
N ARG A 221 -8.85 -3.20 -11.81
CA ARG A 221 -7.99 -3.04 -10.62
C ARG A 221 -6.75 -3.90 -10.69
#